data_d12cca14eb8f12ea54eb4ae3317a1227
#
_entry.id   d12cca14eb8f12ea54eb4ae3317a1227
#
_cell.length_a   1.000
_cell.length_b   1.000
_cell.length_c   1.000
_cell.angle_alpha   90.00
_cell.angle_beta   90.00
_cell.angle_gamma   90.00
#
_symmetry.space_group_name_H-M   'P 1'
#
loop_
_entity.id
_entity.type
_entity.pdbx_description
1 polymer ?
#
loop_
_entity_poly.entity_id
_entity_poly.type
_entity_poly.pdbx_seq_one_letter_code
_entity_poly.pdbx_strand_id
1 'polypeptide(L)'
;MSKKVGYAMGRFGPSFLMTMITMTVFYVYGTRFELNWFLNGIALAASYVVIGLTHWLTGYYSDRMETRWGRRRPFIIVGTPGIVVFGFLLFVPNWFLNTADPGLELLVFTYYLTMLCLFKFFYAFVMTAHQAWLPEITHEEERPLVSGLLNTFNFMADTGGGILGFMTPLLFVGVSPQRLSDIGLTILLVFCGLTFLFMLPSMTIIKERPDIVTIKRSLMEETRTAIGNRTFVGWTLTVGFLSFTFIALTQQMVGFIQQVLLLDTIEALMPPALAMLGSTVVFFFVWLAGIRRFGKKKSLIVGLALLAVVLPLTPFLRGLGGAVGYTVVAVLFFVLVGIGMSIYYLMSYVVPADIAQVDEIVTGESRAGIYTGFIGVPLNLFQAASTVLLGAFMEISVIMTGTELWGLMWWGPVFAPFLLIAALILRHIDIDPDFEGLESGCKEVKSE
;
A
#
# COMPACT_ATOMS: atom_id res chain seq x y z
N MET A 1 -5.39 -24.71 16.13
CA MET A 1 -5.92 -24.08 14.90
C MET A 1 -6.67 -22.76 15.18
N SER A 2 -7.64 -22.69 16.13
CA SER A 2 -8.43 -21.47 16.41
C SER A 2 -7.58 -20.22 16.77
N LYS A 3 -6.53 -20.36 17.57
CA LYS A 3 -5.64 -19.22 17.93
C LYS A 3 -4.89 -18.64 16.72
N LYS A 4 -4.47 -19.49 15.78
CA LYS A 4 -3.74 -19.08 14.56
C LYS A 4 -4.65 -18.36 13.59
N VAL A 5 -5.89 -18.82 13.44
CA VAL A 5 -6.92 -18.12 12.67
C VAL A 5 -7.24 -16.78 13.32
N GLY A 6 -7.41 -16.73 14.66
CA GLY A 6 -7.64 -15.48 15.39
C GLY A 6 -6.49 -14.46 15.22
N TYR A 7 -5.23 -14.93 15.18
CA TYR A 7 -4.10 -14.07 14.83
C TYR A 7 -4.20 -13.55 13.39
N ALA A 8 -4.44 -14.44 12.43
CA ALA A 8 -4.51 -14.07 11.02
C ALA A 8 -5.66 -13.08 10.72
N MET A 9 -6.81 -13.25 11.37
CA MET A 9 -7.96 -12.33 11.28
C MET A 9 -7.61 -10.88 11.67
N GLY A 10 -6.68 -10.69 12.61
CA GLY A 10 -6.19 -9.36 13.02
C GLY A 10 -5.62 -8.54 11.86
N ARG A 11 -5.22 -9.17 10.76
CA ARG A 11 -4.75 -8.46 9.56
C ARG A 11 -5.89 -7.75 8.81
N PHE A 12 -7.11 -8.28 8.84
CA PHE A 12 -8.22 -7.81 8.02
C PHE A 12 -8.58 -6.34 8.29
N GLY A 13 -8.93 -6.01 9.53
CA GLY A 13 -9.48 -4.69 9.85
C GLY A 13 -8.54 -3.52 9.53
N PRO A 14 -7.31 -3.51 10.07
CA PRO A 14 -6.35 -2.43 9.77
C PRO A 14 -6.05 -2.29 8.27
N SER A 15 -5.88 -3.40 7.54
CA SER A 15 -5.61 -3.37 6.10
C SER A 15 -6.80 -2.82 5.32
N PHE A 16 -8.03 -3.20 5.70
CA PHE A 16 -9.25 -2.68 5.10
C PHE A 16 -9.34 -1.15 5.24
N LEU A 17 -9.19 -0.63 6.45
CA LEU A 17 -9.22 0.82 6.69
C LEU A 17 -8.08 1.54 5.95
N MET A 18 -6.88 0.97 5.95
CA MET A 18 -5.73 1.54 5.26
C MET A 18 -5.98 1.67 3.76
N THR A 19 -6.49 0.62 3.11
CA THR A 19 -6.75 0.63 1.66
C THR A 19 -7.88 1.58 1.31
N MET A 20 -8.99 1.55 2.06
CA MET A 20 -10.10 2.48 1.89
C MET A 20 -9.63 3.93 2.02
N ILE A 21 -8.92 4.27 3.10
CA ILE A 21 -8.42 5.63 3.35
C ILE A 21 -7.46 6.06 2.24
N THR A 22 -6.49 5.22 1.86
CA THR A 22 -5.51 5.54 0.83
C THR A 22 -6.16 5.85 -0.53
N MET A 23 -7.23 5.15 -0.88
CA MET A 23 -7.96 5.38 -2.14
C MET A 23 -8.83 6.64 -2.13
N THR A 24 -9.33 7.04 -0.97
CA THR A 24 -10.44 8.01 -0.91
C THR A 24 -10.06 9.37 -0.40
N VAL A 25 -9.13 9.46 0.56
CA VAL A 25 -8.89 10.74 1.25
C VAL A 25 -8.40 11.84 0.33
N PHE A 26 -7.56 11.52 -0.66
CA PHE A 26 -7.07 12.52 -1.62
C PHE A 26 -8.23 13.16 -2.38
N TYR A 27 -9.11 12.34 -2.93
CA TYR A 27 -10.27 12.81 -3.67
C TYR A 27 -11.28 13.52 -2.77
N VAL A 28 -11.60 12.94 -1.61
CA VAL A 28 -12.59 13.50 -0.69
C VAL A 28 -12.15 14.87 -0.16
N TYR A 29 -10.91 15.02 0.27
CA TYR A 29 -10.43 16.31 0.77
C TYR A 29 -10.31 17.36 -0.34
N GLY A 30 -9.92 16.98 -1.53
CA GLY A 30 -9.86 17.91 -2.67
C GLY A 30 -11.22 18.34 -3.19
N THR A 31 -12.21 17.43 -3.24
CA THR A 31 -13.52 17.74 -3.89
C THR A 31 -14.65 18.05 -2.90
N ARG A 32 -14.69 17.42 -1.71
CA ARG A 32 -15.78 17.58 -0.74
C ARG A 32 -15.48 18.64 0.31
N PHE A 33 -14.22 18.74 0.71
CA PHE A 33 -13.75 19.74 1.67
C PHE A 33 -13.03 20.91 0.99
N GLU A 34 -12.97 20.90 -0.36
CA GLU A 34 -12.41 21.96 -1.21
C GLU A 34 -11.00 22.40 -0.78
N LEU A 35 -10.22 21.44 -0.20
CA LEU A 35 -8.85 21.69 0.19
C LEU A 35 -7.96 21.80 -1.06
N ASN A 36 -7.12 22.81 -1.07
CA ASN A 36 -6.10 23.01 -2.10
C ASN A 36 -5.34 21.68 -2.39
N TRP A 37 -5.25 21.30 -3.66
CA TRP A 37 -4.69 20.01 -4.07
C TRP A 37 -3.22 19.85 -3.69
N PHE A 38 -2.44 20.93 -3.70
CA PHE A 38 -1.04 20.91 -3.27
C PHE A 38 -0.90 20.66 -1.77
N LEU A 39 -1.72 21.33 -0.95
CA LEU A 39 -1.77 21.08 0.50
C LEU A 39 -2.21 19.65 0.80
N ASN A 40 -3.18 19.14 0.07
CA ASN A 40 -3.61 17.74 0.16
C ASN A 40 -2.44 16.77 -0.12
N GLY A 41 -1.69 17.00 -1.19
CA GLY A 41 -0.48 16.24 -1.51
C GLY A 41 0.58 16.30 -0.40
N ILE A 42 0.78 17.47 0.23
CA ILE A 42 1.72 17.64 1.37
C ILE A 42 1.26 16.83 2.59
N ALA A 43 -0.03 16.84 2.93
CA ALA A 43 -0.57 16.06 4.06
C ALA A 43 -0.34 14.57 3.87
N LEU A 44 -0.59 14.06 2.66
CA LEU A 44 -0.31 12.68 2.30
C LEU A 44 1.18 12.37 2.36
N ALA A 45 2.04 13.23 1.83
CA ALA A 45 3.48 13.05 1.87
C ALA A 45 4.00 12.94 3.31
N ALA A 46 3.59 13.86 4.17
CA ALA A 46 3.95 13.81 5.59
C ALA A 46 3.50 12.49 6.23
N SER A 47 2.29 12.03 5.91
CA SER A 47 1.77 10.76 6.43
C SER A 47 2.58 9.54 5.96
N TYR A 48 3.12 9.54 4.73
CA TYR A 48 4.01 8.48 4.24
C TYR A 48 5.39 8.53 4.92
N VAL A 49 5.91 9.69 5.23
CA VAL A 49 7.14 9.81 6.04
C VAL A 49 6.89 9.24 7.44
N VAL A 50 5.76 9.61 8.08
CA VAL A 50 5.38 9.11 9.40
C VAL A 50 5.26 7.59 9.43
N ILE A 51 4.55 6.98 8.47
CA ILE A 51 4.39 5.51 8.44
C ILE A 51 5.74 4.81 8.23
N GLY A 52 6.60 5.31 7.33
CA GLY A 52 7.93 4.75 7.09
C GLY A 52 8.82 4.78 8.34
N LEU A 53 8.91 5.93 8.99
CA LEU A 53 9.68 6.09 10.23
C LEU A 53 9.10 5.25 11.37
N THR A 54 7.78 5.18 11.48
CA THR A 54 7.11 4.41 12.54
C THR A 54 7.35 2.91 12.36
N HIS A 55 7.28 2.36 11.14
CA HIS A 55 7.62 0.96 10.88
C HIS A 55 9.03 0.64 11.34
N TRP A 56 10.00 1.46 10.97
CA TRP A 56 11.40 1.27 11.32
C TRP A 56 11.64 1.35 12.83
N LEU A 57 11.15 2.41 13.49
CA LEU A 57 11.30 2.60 14.94
C LEU A 57 10.56 1.53 15.74
N THR A 58 9.32 1.19 15.35
CA THR A 58 8.54 0.17 16.05
C THR A 58 9.19 -1.20 15.96
N GLY A 59 9.74 -1.57 14.79
CA GLY A 59 10.53 -2.80 14.65
C GLY A 59 11.66 -2.86 15.69
N TYR A 60 12.45 -1.80 15.76
CA TYR A 60 13.58 -1.70 16.69
C TYR A 60 13.16 -1.73 18.15
N TYR A 61 12.17 -0.94 18.56
CA TYR A 61 11.76 -0.87 19.97
C TYR A 61 10.99 -2.12 20.41
N SER A 62 10.13 -2.67 19.55
CA SER A 62 9.36 -3.86 19.90
C SER A 62 10.22 -5.12 20.11
N ASP A 63 11.41 -5.17 19.52
CA ASP A 63 12.37 -6.26 19.75
C ASP A 63 13.08 -6.16 21.11
N ARG A 64 13.12 -4.97 21.70
CA ARG A 64 13.85 -4.68 22.96
C ARG A 64 12.96 -4.49 24.19
N MET A 65 11.67 -4.23 23.96
CA MET A 65 10.72 -4.02 25.05
C MET A 65 10.37 -5.33 25.75
N GLU A 66 10.56 -5.38 27.08
CA GLU A 66 10.09 -6.45 27.94
C GLU A 66 9.03 -5.90 28.89
N THR A 67 7.78 -6.38 28.74
CA THR A 67 6.69 -5.98 29.62
C THR A 67 5.99 -7.20 30.20
N ARG A 68 5.23 -7.00 31.28
CA ARG A 68 4.37 -8.04 31.87
C ARG A 68 3.32 -8.60 30.91
N TRP A 69 3.04 -7.93 29.80
CA TRP A 69 2.09 -8.36 28.78
C TRP A 69 2.75 -9.00 27.57
N GLY A 70 4.07 -9.09 27.54
CA GLY A 70 4.90 -9.52 26.41
C GLY A 70 5.60 -8.35 25.72
N ARG A 71 6.29 -8.63 24.61
CA ARG A 71 7.05 -7.63 23.84
C ARG A 71 6.17 -6.92 22.81
N ARG A 72 5.35 -7.66 22.07
CA ARG A 72 4.57 -7.18 20.91
C ARG A 72 3.15 -6.75 21.29
N ARG A 73 2.55 -7.44 22.24
CA ARG A 73 1.16 -7.25 22.65
C ARG A 73 0.81 -5.84 23.12
N PRO A 74 1.65 -5.10 23.87
CA PRO A 74 1.38 -3.72 24.26
C PRO A 74 1.15 -2.80 23.09
N PHE A 75 1.92 -2.99 21.98
CA PHE A 75 1.78 -2.20 20.76
C PHE A 75 0.41 -2.39 20.11
N ILE A 76 -0.10 -3.63 20.13
CA ILE A 76 -1.41 -3.97 19.57
C ILE A 76 -2.54 -3.41 20.44
N ILE A 77 -2.44 -3.56 21.77
CA ILE A 77 -3.48 -3.09 22.71
C ILE A 77 -3.62 -1.57 22.65
N VAL A 78 -2.50 -0.84 22.69
CA VAL A 78 -2.50 0.63 22.70
C VAL A 78 -2.79 1.19 21.32
N GLY A 79 -2.29 0.57 20.28
CA GLY A 79 -2.36 1.12 18.92
C GLY A 79 -3.68 0.86 18.21
N THR A 80 -4.37 -0.26 18.47
CA THR A 80 -5.63 -0.58 17.76
C THR A 80 -6.75 0.45 18.01
N PRO A 81 -7.00 0.94 19.24
CA PRO A 81 -7.92 2.07 19.45
C PRO A 81 -7.53 3.30 18.63
N GLY A 82 -6.22 3.60 18.51
CA GLY A 82 -5.73 4.69 17.69
C GLY A 82 -6.07 4.55 16.20
N ILE A 83 -5.89 3.36 15.62
CA ILE A 83 -6.30 3.08 14.22
C ILE A 83 -7.78 3.39 14.02
N VAL A 84 -8.62 2.88 14.92
CA VAL A 84 -10.09 3.03 14.84
C VAL A 84 -10.51 4.49 15.00
N VAL A 85 -10.02 5.16 16.04
CA VAL A 85 -10.40 6.54 16.35
C VAL A 85 -9.94 7.50 15.25
N PHE A 86 -8.67 7.48 14.89
CA PHE A 86 -8.15 8.42 13.89
C PHE A 86 -8.59 8.07 12.47
N GLY A 87 -8.81 6.79 12.15
CA GLY A 87 -9.43 6.39 10.90
C GLY A 87 -10.87 6.88 10.77
N PHE A 88 -11.65 6.86 11.86
CA PHE A 88 -12.99 7.42 11.90
C PHE A 88 -12.98 8.96 11.78
N LEU A 89 -12.15 9.62 12.59
CA LEU A 89 -12.08 11.08 12.62
C LEU A 89 -11.71 11.70 11.27
N LEU A 90 -10.93 11.00 10.42
CA LEU A 90 -10.62 11.49 9.08
C LEU A 90 -11.85 11.82 8.22
N PHE A 91 -12.98 11.16 8.43
CA PHE A 91 -14.17 11.34 7.61
C PHE A 91 -15.23 12.27 8.19
N VAL A 92 -14.99 12.82 9.40
CA VAL A 92 -15.96 13.68 10.11
C VAL A 92 -15.37 15.03 10.56
N PRO A 93 -14.56 15.73 9.74
CA PRO A 93 -13.99 17.03 10.14
C PRO A 93 -15.09 18.07 10.43
N ASN A 94 -16.22 17.97 9.75
CA ASN A 94 -17.38 18.86 9.92
C ASN A 94 -18.06 18.77 11.30
N TRP A 95 -17.71 17.80 12.15
CA TRP A 95 -18.15 17.76 13.54
C TRP A 95 -17.41 18.77 14.43
N PHE A 96 -16.22 19.19 14.01
CA PHE A 96 -15.32 20.05 14.77
C PHE A 96 -15.07 21.40 14.12
N LEU A 97 -15.23 21.47 12.79
CA LEU A 97 -14.87 22.61 11.97
C LEU A 97 -16.01 22.96 11.01
N ASN A 98 -16.18 24.24 10.74
CA ASN A 98 -17.03 24.69 9.62
C ASN A 98 -16.23 24.56 8.31
N THR A 99 -16.25 23.36 7.72
CA THR A 99 -15.47 23.03 6.52
C THR A 99 -15.96 23.76 5.25
N ALA A 100 -17.09 24.47 5.32
CA ALA A 100 -17.62 25.29 4.23
C ALA A 100 -17.07 26.72 4.19
N ASP A 101 -16.32 27.12 5.21
CA ASP A 101 -15.74 28.46 5.29
C ASP A 101 -14.34 28.48 4.65
N PRO A 102 -14.17 29.18 3.50
CA PRO A 102 -12.86 29.28 2.84
C PRO A 102 -11.78 29.92 3.72
N GLY A 103 -12.15 30.73 4.71
CA GLY A 103 -11.21 31.31 5.67
C GLY A 103 -10.59 30.30 6.63
N LEU A 104 -11.14 29.09 6.72
CA LEU A 104 -10.65 28.01 7.60
C LEU A 104 -9.85 26.91 6.85
N GLU A 105 -9.47 27.12 5.59
CA GLU A 105 -8.74 26.14 4.80
C GLU A 105 -7.48 25.60 5.52
N LEU A 106 -6.68 26.49 6.12
CA LEU A 106 -5.50 26.10 6.87
C LEU A 106 -5.83 25.25 8.11
N LEU A 107 -6.98 25.48 8.74
CA LEU A 107 -7.43 24.67 9.87
C LEU A 107 -7.92 23.30 9.41
N VAL A 108 -8.63 23.22 8.28
CA VAL A 108 -9.01 21.94 7.64
C VAL A 108 -7.77 21.15 7.24
N PHE A 109 -6.77 21.81 6.65
CA PHE A 109 -5.48 21.19 6.33
C PHE A 109 -4.77 20.65 7.58
N THR A 110 -4.68 21.45 8.64
CA THR A 110 -4.01 21.04 9.88
C THR A 110 -4.72 19.86 10.54
N TYR A 111 -6.06 19.87 10.56
CA TYR A 111 -6.87 18.75 11.03
C TYR A 111 -6.59 17.49 10.21
N TYR A 112 -6.68 17.58 8.88
CA TYR A 112 -6.43 16.48 7.97
C TYR A 112 -5.03 15.89 8.14
N LEU A 113 -4.01 16.74 8.09
CA LEU A 113 -2.61 16.37 8.31
C LEU A 113 -2.43 15.61 9.62
N THR A 114 -2.99 16.15 10.72
CA THR A 114 -2.86 15.56 12.05
C THR A 114 -3.56 14.21 12.14
N MET A 115 -4.83 14.12 11.71
CA MET A 115 -5.60 12.88 11.79
C MET A 115 -5.00 11.78 10.89
N LEU A 116 -4.54 12.15 9.69
CA LEU A 116 -3.92 11.21 8.77
C LEU A 116 -2.55 10.70 9.27
N CYS A 117 -1.72 11.59 9.80
CA CYS A 117 -0.44 11.21 10.40
C CYS A 117 -0.63 10.31 11.63
N LEU A 118 -1.59 10.61 12.50
CA LEU A 118 -1.91 9.78 13.66
C LEU A 118 -2.48 8.42 13.26
N PHE A 119 -3.38 8.39 12.27
CA PHE A 119 -3.88 7.12 11.73
C PHE A 119 -2.74 6.24 11.20
N LYS A 120 -1.87 6.79 10.34
CA LYS A 120 -0.73 6.05 9.77
C LYS A 120 0.32 5.68 10.80
N PHE A 121 0.55 6.52 11.81
CA PHE A 121 1.39 6.19 12.96
C PHE A 121 0.86 4.95 13.69
N PHE A 122 -0.40 4.97 14.13
CA PHE A 122 -0.98 3.84 14.86
C PHE A 122 -1.09 2.58 13.99
N TYR A 123 -1.37 2.74 12.69
CA TYR A 123 -1.35 1.62 11.75
C TYR A 123 0.02 0.95 11.72
N ALA A 124 1.09 1.71 11.47
CA ALA A 124 2.45 1.18 11.43
C ALA A 124 2.88 0.58 12.77
N PHE A 125 2.54 1.27 13.87
CA PHE A 125 2.83 0.85 15.24
C PHE A 125 2.23 -0.53 15.57
N VAL A 126 0.98 -0.76 15.17
CA VAL A 126 0.31 -2.06 15.36
C VAL A 126 0.82 -3.11 14.38
N MET A 127 0.86 -2.77 13.09
CA MET A 127 1.09 -3.76 12.05
C MET A 127 2.53 -4.28 12.02
N THR A 128 3.51 -3.45 12.39
CA THR A 128 4.90 -3.91 12.55
C THR A 128 5.01 -4.95 13.65
N ALA A 129 4.46 -4.65 14.83
CA ALA A 129 4.47 -5.56 15.95
C ALA A 129 3.69 -6.86 15.65
N HIS A 130 2.53 -6.75 15.01
CA HIS A 130 1.71 -7.89 14.63
C HIS A 130 2.41 -8.80 13.61
N GLN A 131 3.04 -8.27 12.56
CA GLN A 131 3.76 -9.05 11.57
C GLN A 131 5.00 -9.75 12.15
N ALA A 132 5.76 -9.02 12.95
CA ALA A 132 6.95 -9.55 13.60
C ALA A 132 6.64 -10.63 14.66
N TRP A 133 5.39 -10.77 15.04
CA TRP A 133 4.94 -11.78 16.00
C TRP A 133 4.81 -13.19 15.40
N LEU A 134 4.65 -13.30 14.07
CA LEU A 134 4.45 -14.57 13.37
C LEU A 134 5.46 -15.67 13.75
N PRO A 135 6.78 -15.46 13.67
CA PRO A 135 7.77 -16.49 14.03
C PRO A 135 7.75 -16.84 15.53
N GLU A 136 7.26 -15.95 16.39
CA GLU A 136 7.22 -16.14 17.82
C GLU A 136 6.03 -17.01 18.29
N ILE A 137 4.96 -17.08 17.51
CA ILE A 137 3.73 -17.81 17.85
C ILE A 137 3.55 -19.10 17.04
N THR A 138 4.42 -19.35 16.05
CA THR A 138 4.35 -20.52 15.16
C THR A 138 5.62 -21.35 15.19
N HIS A 139 5.50 -22.68 15.03
CA HIS A 139 6.61 -23.55 14.68
C HIS A 139 6.95 -23.41 13.20
N GLU A 140 8.16 -23.77 12.78
CA GLU A 140 8.63 -23.63 11.39
C GLU A 140 7.71 -24.31 10.38
N GLU A 141 7.25 -25.53 10.70
CA GLU A 141 6.33 -26.32 9.89
C GLU A 141 4.94 -25.64 9.69
N GLU A 142 4.52 -24.80 10.63
CA GLU A 142 3.22 -24.14 10.64
C GLU A 142 3.23 -22.74 10.00
N ARG A 143 4.42 -22.13 9.88
CA ARG A 143 4.59 -20.76 9.34
C ARG A 143 3.98 -20.58 7.95
N PRO A 144 4.14 -21.52 6.98
CA PRO A 144 3.54 -21.37 5.66
C PRO A 144 2.01 -21.28 5.71
N LEU A 145 1.38 -22.11 6.55
CA LEU A 145 -0.07 -22.10 6.70
C LEU A 145 -0.58 -20.80 7.31
N VAL A 146 0.06 -20.35 8.40
CA VAL A 146 -0.37 -19.12 9.10
C VAL A 146 -0.08 -17.87 8.26
N SER A 147 1.04 -17.85 7.56
CA SER A 147 1.36 -16.79 6.58
C SER A 147 0.36 -16.77 5.43
N GLY A 148 -0.05 -17.94 4.93
CA GLY A 148 -1.10 -18.06 3.92
C GLY A 148 -2.44 -17.49 4.39
N LEU A 149 -2.84 -17.78 5.64
CA LEU A 149 -4.05 -17.21 6.24
C LEU A 149 -3.95 -15.69 6.40
N LEU A 150 -2.82 -15.16 6.89
CA LEU A 150 -2.57 -13.72 6.98
C LEU A 150 -2.73 -13.03 5.62
N ASN A 151 -2.12 -13.60 4.58
CA ASN A 151 -2.20 -13.04 3.23
C ASN A 151 -3.61 -13.13 2.66
N THR A 152 -4.36 -14.20 2.95
CA THR A 152 -5.77 -14.33 2.57
C THR A 152 -6.61 -13.23 3.21
N PHE A 153 -6.50 -13.03 4.53
CA PHE A 153 -7.23 -11.94 5.20
C PHE A 153 -6.80 -10.56 4.73
N ASN A 154 -5.51 -10.36 4.45
CA ASN A 154 -5.02 -9.11 3.87
C ASN A 154 -5.62 -8.86 2.48
N PHE A 155 -5.62 -9.86 1.61
CA PHE A 155 -6.19 -9.76 0.26
C PHE A 155 -7.70 -9.47 0.29
N MET A 156 -8.43 -10.15 1.17
CA MET A 156 -9.87 -9.87 1.37
C MET A 156 -10.08 -8.43 1.87
N ALA A 157 -9.22 -7.95 2.78
CA ALA A 157 -9.28 -6.60 3.31
C ALA A 157 -8.97 -5.54 2.24
N ASP A 158 -7.91 -5.74 1.47
CA ASP A 158 -7.51 -4.83 0.39
C ASP A 158 -8.57 -4.79 -0.72
N THR A 159 -9.16 -5.95 -1.04
CA THR A 159 -10.27 -6.06 -1.99
C THR A 159 -11.50 -5.30 -1.50
N GLY A 160 -11.96 -5.60 -0.28
CA GLY A 160 -13.15 -4.96 0.30
C GLY A 160 -12.95 -3.47 0.54
N GLY A 161 -11.78 -3.07 1.07
CA GLY A 161 -11.40 -1.68 1.25
C GLY A 161 -11.30 -0.91 -0.06
N GLY A 162 -10.79 -1.54 -1.12
CA GLY A 162 -10.74 -1.00 -2.47
C GLY A 162 -12.14 -0.77 -3.05
N ILE A 163 -13.03 -1.76 -2.97
CA ILE A 163 -14.42 -1.64 -3.44
C ILE A 163 -15.13 -0.51 -2.70
N LEU A 164 -15.03 -0.48 -1.36
CA LEU A 164 -15.63 0.60 -0.59
C LEU A 164 -14.99 1.97 -0.89
N GLY A 165 -13.69 1.98 -1.17
CA GLY A 165 -12.97 3.15 -1.62
C GLY A 165 -13.58 3.75 -2.88
N PHE A 166 -13.87 2.95 -3.89
CA PHE A 166 -14.59 3.40 -5.10
C PHE A 166 -15.99 3.92 -4.80
N MET A 167 -16.66 3.39 -3.78
CA MET A 167 -18.01 3.79 -3.40
C MET A 167 -18.05 5.01 -2.47
N THR A 168 -16.93 5.42 -1.90
CA THR A 168 -16.87 6.51 -0.90
C THR A 168 -17.54 7.80 -1.35
N PRO A 169 -17.40 8.28 -2.61
CA PRO A 169 -18.11 9.47 -3.05
C PRO A 169 -19.63 9.36 -2.93
N LEU A 170 -20.19 8.16 -3.09
CA LEU A 170 -21.61 7.90 -2.92
C LEU A 170 -22.04 7.93 -1.44
N LEU A 171 -21.09 7.69 -0.52
CA LEU A 171 -21.34 7.76 0.92
C LEU A 171 -21.51 9.20 1.43
N PHE A 172 -21.07 10.19 0.63
CA PHE A 172 -21.26 11.63 0.89
C PHE A 172 -22.51 12.20 0.19
N VAL A 173 -23.30 11.40 -0.49
CA VAL A 173 -24.57 11.84 -1.10
C VAL A 173 -25.61 12.03 0.02
N GLY A 174 -26.09 13.24 0.20
CA GLY A 174 -27.08 13.53 1.25
C GLY A 174 -27.26 15.03 1.51
N VAL A 175 -27.54 15.37 2.74
CA VAL A 175 -27.99 16.71 3.21
C VAL A 175 -26.96 17.83 2.93
N SER A 176 -25.67 17.49 2.82
CA SER A 176 -24.59 18.45 2.55
C SER A 176 -23.43 17.70 1.86
N PRO A 177 -22.79 18.32 0.82
CA PRO A 177 -21.65 17.71 0.13
C PRO A 177 -20.48 17.38 1.06
N GLN A 178 -20.36 18.05 2.19
CA GLN A 178 -19.27 17.93 3.15
C GLN A 178 -19.57 16.96 4.31
N ARG A 179 -20.78 16.39 4.37
CA ARG A 179 -21.20 15.49 5.45
C ARG A 179 -21.42 14.09 4.91
N LEU A 180 -20.92 13.07 5.64
CA LEU A 180 -21.29 11.69 5.38
C LEU A 180 -22.79 11.52 5.51
N SER A 181 -23.37 10.72 4.59
CA SER A 181 -24.75 10.25 4.74
C SER A 181 -24.85 9.34 5.98
N ASP A 182 -26.06 9.13 6.48
CA ASP A 182 -26.29 8.22 7.62
C ASP A 182 -25.85 6.78 7.27
N ILE A 183 -26.00 6.39 6.01
CA ILE A 183 -25.50 5.11 5.47
C ILE A 183 -23.98 5.09 5.51
N GLY A 184 -23.31 6.14 5.01
CA GLY A 184 -21.85 6.26 5.03
C GLY A 184 -21.28 6.22 6.43
N LEU A 185 -21.89 6.93 7.36
CA LEU A 185 -21.51 6.92 8.78
C LEU A 185 -21.67 5.51 9.39
N THR A 186 -22.80 4.84 9.11
CA THR A 186 -23.05 3.48 9.59
C THR A 186 -22.01 2.50 9.06
N ILE A 187 -21.69 2.55 7.75
CA ILE A 187 -20.68 1.71 7.12
C ILE A 187 -19.32 1.94 7.78
N LEU A 188 -18.91 3.19 7.95
CA LEU A 188 -17.64 3.54 8.59
C LEU A 188 -17.57 3.01 10.03
N LEU A 189 -18.62 3.18 10.84
CA LEU A 189 -18.70 2.65 12.20
C LEU A 189 -18.63 1.12 12.25
N VAL A 190 -19.30 0.43 11.33
CA VAL A 190 -19.25 -1.03 11.24
C VAL A 190 -17.83 -1.51 10.96
N PHE A 191 -17.12 -0.92 9.99
CA PHE A 191 -15.75 -1.34 9.68
C PHE A 191 -14.74 -0.94 10.77
N CYS A 192 -14.93 0.20 11.43
CA CYS A 192 -14.18 0.54 12.63
C CYS A 192 -14.40 -0.48 13.76
N GLY A 193 -15.65 -0.88 13.99
CA GLY A 193 -16.01 -1.91 14.97
C GLY A 193 -15.43 -3.28 14.60
N LEU A 194 -15.53 -3.69 13.35
CA LEU A 194 -14.93 -4.94 12.85
C LEU A 194 -13.39 -4.93 12.99
N THR A 195 -12.73 -3.80 12.74
CA THR A 195 -11.28 -3.66 12.95
C THR A 195 -10.91 -3.96 14.39
N PHE A 196 -11.63 -3.37 15.33
CA PHE A 196 -11.43 -3.62 16.76
C PHE A 196 -11.72 -5.08 17.12
N LEU A 197 -12.85 -5.61 16.67
CA LEU A 197 -13.30 -6.97 16.96
C LEU A 197 -12.29 -8.02 16.45
N PHE A 198 -11.80 -7.90 15.23
CA PHE A 198 -10.85 -8.85 14.64
C PHE A 198 -9.45 -8.77 15.27
N MET A 199 -9.11 -7.65 15.88
CA MET A 199 -7.87 -7.51 16.66
C MET A 199 -7.98 -8.07 18.09
N LEU A 200 -9.17 -8.27 18.64
CA LEU A 200 -9.37 -8.78 20.01
C LEU A 200 -8.62 -10.10 20.30
N PRO A 201 -8.60 -11.12 19.39
CA PRO A 201 -7.83 -12.34 19.65
C PRO A 201 -6.34 -12.08 19.85
N SER A 202 -5.76 -11.18 19.05
CA SER A 202 -4.35 -10.77 19.19
C SER A 202 -4.10 -10.01 20.50
N MET A 203 -5.08 -9.25 20.99
CA MET A 203 -4.96 -8.54 22.27
C MET A 203 -5.12 -9.44 23.47
N THR A 204 -5.93 -10.50 23.40
CA THR A 204 -6.41 -11.23 24.58
C THR A 204 -5.90 -12.67 24.69
N ILE A 205 -5.94 -13.43 23.60
CA ILE A 205 -5.79 -14.88 23.60
C ILE A 205 -4.36 -15.33 23.27
N ILE A 206 -3.67 -14.58 22.41
CA ILE A 206 -2.36 -14.96 21.89
C ILE A 206 -1.29 -14.58 22.90
N LYS A 207 -0.43 -15.56 23.24
CA LYS A 207 0.70 -15.38 24.15
C LYS A 207 2.00 -15.59 23.40
N GLU A 208 2.98 -14.79 23.73
CA GLU A 208 4.36 -14.91 23.23
C GLU A 208 5.07 -16.12 23.82
N ARG A 209 6.06 -16.65 23.10
CA ARG A 209 6.97 -17.68 23.63
C ARG A 209 8.09 -17.01 24.38
N PRO A 210 8.41 -17.47 25.60
CA PRO A 210 9.47 -16.87 26.42
C PRO A 210 10.90 -17.16 25.90
N ASP A 211 11.07 -18.14 25.01
CA ASP A 211 12.37 -18.73 24.69
C ASP A 211 13.07 -18.13 23.47
N ILE A 212 12.56 -17.04 22.87
CA ILE A 212 13.13 -16.49 21.66
C ILE A 212 14.25 -15.49 21.98
N VAL A 213 15.47 -15.90 21.68
CA VAL A 213 16.65 -15.02 21.75
C VAL A 213 16.68 -14.13 20.53
N THR A 214 16.51 -12.82 20.74
CA THR A 214 16.67 -11.83 19.67
C THR A 214 18.12 -11.37 19.57
N ILE A 215 18.69 -11.44 18.38
CA ILE A 215 20.01 -10.87 18.10
C ILE A 215 19.85 -9.35 18.06
N LYS A 216 20.44 -8.64 19.03
CA LYS A 216 20.40 -7.18 19.13
C LYS A 216 21.45 -6.57 18.18
N ARG A 217 21.11 -6.34 16.93
CA ARG A 217 21.95 -5.58 15.99
C ARG A 217 21.66 -4.07 16.10
N SER A 218 22.65 -3.25 15.74
CA SER A 218 22.47 -1.80 15.64
C SER A 218 21.70 -1.46 14.38
N LEU A 219 20.69 -0.56 14.45
CA LEU A 219 19.95 -0.06 13.30
C LEU A 219 20.88 0.53 12.22
N MET A 220 21.96 1.17 12.63
CA MET A 220 22.93 1.78 11.71
C MET A 220 23.69 0.70 10.92
N GLU A 221 24.05 -0.41 11.56
CA GLU A 221 24.72 -1.54 10.90
C GLU A 221 23.79 -2.22 9.90
N GLU A 222 22.53 -2.45 10.27
CA GLU A 222 21.50 -3.00 9.38
C GLU A 222 21.29 -2.12 8.14
N THR A 223 21.14 -0.82 8.36
CA THR A 223 21.00 0.16 7.27
C THR A 223 22.24 0.18 6.36
N ARG A 224 23.43 0.19 6.93
CA ARG A 224 24.69 0.19 6.16
C ARG A 224 24.85 -1.08 5.34
N THR A 225 24.48 -2.23 5.88
CA THR A 225 24.52 -3.52 5.18
C THR A 225 23.55 -3.51 3.99
N ALA A 226 22.31 -3.06 4.20
CA ALA A 226 21.30 -2.99 3.14
C ALA A 226 21.74 -2.05 1.98
N ILE A 227 22.23 -0.85 2.30
CA ILE A 227 22.70 0.13 1.31
C ILE A 227 23.99 -0.35 0.61
N GLY A 228 24.81 -1.16 1.26
CA GLY A 228 26.02 -1.74 0.68
C GLY A 228 25.74 -2.77 -0.43
N ASN A 229 24.57 -3.38 -0.45
CA ASN A 229 24.18 -4.36 -1.46
C ASN A 229 23.62 -3.68 -2.71
N ARG A 230 24.41 -3.67 -3.80
CA ARG A 230 24.02 -3.00 -5.07
C ARG A 230 22.74 -3.55 -5.69
N THR A 231 22.53 -4.86 -5.63
CA THR A 231 21.31 -5.50 -6.15
C THR A 231 20.09 -5.06 -5.34
N PHE A 232 20.21 -4.99 -4.02
CA PHE A 232 19.14 -4.52 -3.15
C PHE A 232 18.82 -3.04 -3.38
N VAL A 233 19.82 -2.18 -3.52
CA VAL A 233 19.62 -0.75 -3.85
C VAL A 233 18.94 -0.59 -5.20
N GLY A 234 19.42 -1.30 -6.23
CA GLY A 234 18.79 -1.28 -7.55
C GLY A 234 17.34 -1.80 -7.54
N TRP A 235 17.07 -2.86 -6.78
CA TRP A 235 15.71 -3.35 -6.56
C TRP A 235 14.84 -2.32 -5.85
N THR A 236 15.35 -1.72 -4.77
CA THR A 236 14.63 -0.70 -4.00
C THR A 236 14.27 0.52 -4.87
N LEU A 237 15.18 0.96 -5.75
CA LEU A 237 14.90 2.04 -6.70
C LEU A 237 13.85 1.61 -7.73
N THR A 238 13.94 0.39 -8.26
CA THR A 238 12.95 -0.15 -9.23
C THR A 238 11.55 -0.16 -8.62
N VAL A 239 11.40 -0.77 -7.43
CA VAL A 239 10.11 -0.85 -6.74
C VAL A 239 9.68 0.52 -6.22
N GLY A 240 10.63 1.40 -5.88
CA GLY A 240 10.38 2.78 -5.50
C GLY A 240 9.67 3.56 -6.62
N PHE A 241 10.20 3.56 -7.84
CA PHE A 241 9.56 4.23 -8.99
C PHE A 241 8.24 3.57 -9.42
N LEU A 242 8.14 2.26 -9.28
CA LEU A 242 6.89 1.55 -9.51
C LEU A 242 5.85 1.95 -8.45
N SER A 243 6.21 1.97 -7.17
CA SER A 243 5.37 2.41 -6.06
C SER A 243 4.97 3.89 -6.18
N PHE A 244 5.86 4.73 -6.71
CA PHE A 244 5.60 6.13 -7.04
C PHE A 244 4.42 6.27 -8.01
N THR A 245 4.42 5.50 -9.10
CA THR A 245 3.32 5.51 -10.08
C THR A 245 2.06 4.86 -9.52
N PHE A 246 2.22 3.78 -8.76
CA PHE A 246 1.12 3.04 -8.18
C PHE A 246 0.29 3.88 -7.21
N ILE A 247 0.94 4.68 -6.34
CA ILE A 247 0.19 5.51 -5.38
C ILE A 247 -0.57 6.64 -6.08
N ALA A 248 0.01 7.23 -7.13
CA ALA A 248 -0.69 8.22 -7.94
C ALA A 248 -1.93 7.61 -8.62
N LEU A 249 -1.80 6.42 -9.22
CA LEU A 249 -2.92 5.67 -9.79
C LEU A 249 -4.01 5.45 -8.73
N THR A 250 -3.64 4.94 -7.56
CA THR A 250 -4.61 4.63 -6.50
C THR A 250 -5.37 5.87 -6.02
N GLN A 251 -4.69 7.00 -5.88
CA GLN A 251 -5.30 8.25 -5.41
C GLN A 251 -6.17 8.93 -6.45
N GLN A 252 -5.83 8.78 -7.75
CA GLN A 252 -6.61 9.37 -8.84
C GLN A 252 -7.81 8.52 -9.24
N MET A 253 -7.84 7.25 -8.88
CA MET A 253 -8.78 6.27 -9.39
C MET A 253 -10.24 6.69 -9.18
N VAL A 254 -10.59 7.20 -8.01
CA VAL A 254 -11.96 7.63 -7.67
C VAL A 254 -12.40 8.82 -8.53
N GLY A 255 -11.59 9.89 -8.57
CA GLY A 255 -11.89 11.07 -9.38
C GLY A 255 -11.92 10.77 -10.87
N PHE A 256 -11.00 9.94 -11.34
CA PHE A 256 -10.92 9.52 -12.73
C PHE A 256 -12.17 8.76 -13.19
N ILE A 257 -12.64 7.80 -12.39
CA ILE A 257 -13.85 7.03 -12.71
C ILE A 257 -15.08 7.95 -12.75
N GLN A 258 -15.24 8.83 -11.78
CA GLN A 258 -16.44 9.66 -11.68
C GLN A 258 -16.45 10.80 -12.68
N GLN A 259 -15.34 11.53 -12.84
CA GLN A 259 -15.34 12.76 -13.64
C GLN A 259 -14.86 12.55 -15.08
N VAL A 260 -13.98 11.58 -15.33
CA VAL A 260 -13.48 11.28 -16.68
C VAL A 260 -14.33 10.22 -17.36
N LEU A 261 -14.60 9.12 -16.66
CA LEU A 261 -15.40 8.00 -17.19
C LEU A 261 -16.91 8.16 -16.90
N LEU A 262 -17.32 9.20 -16.17
CA LEU A 262 -18.73 9.54 -15.89
C LEU A 262 -19.54 8.39 -15.28
N LEU A 263 -18.88 7.56 -14.46
CA LEU A 263 -19.51 6.44 -13.75
C LEU A 263 -19.79 6.87 -12.30
N ASP A 264 -21.01 7.26 -12.03
CA ASP A 264 -21.45 7.86 -10.76
C ASP A 264 -22.46 7.01 -9.99
N THR A 265 -22.88 5.86 -10.55
CA THR A 265 -23.79 4.92 -9.90
C THR A 265 -23.08 3.64 -9.48
N ILE A 266 -23.58 2.97 -8.44
CA ILE A 266 -23.05 1.68 -7.97
C ILE A 266 -23.04 0.63 -9.09
N GLU A 267 -24.09 0.58 -9.89
CA GLU A 267 -24.24 -0.36 -11.00
C GLU A 267 -23.18 -0.14 -12.08
N ALA A 268 -22.80 1.12 -12.33
CA ALA A 268 -21.77 1.48 -13.29
C ALA A 268 -20.34 1.27 -12.76
N LEU A 269 -20.12 1.44 -11.45
CA LEU A 269 -18.81 1.30 -10.79
C LEU A 269 -18.41 -0.17 -10.54
N MET A 270 -19.38 -1.05 -10.29
CA MET A 270 -19.11 -2.45 -9.95
C MET A 270 -18.41 -3.24 -11.08
N PRO A 271 -18.81 -3.16 -12.37
CA PRO A 271 -18.16 -3.91 -13.42
C PRO A 271 -16.65 -3.61 -13.58
N PRO A 272 -16.18 -2.35 -13.64
CA PRO A 272 -14.74 -2.04 -13.70
C PRO A 272 -13.97 -2.51 -12.47
N ALA A 273 -14.54 -2.34 -11.26
CA ALA A 273 -13.90 -2.79 -10.02
C ALA A 273 -13.72 -4.31 -9.99
N LEU A 274 -14.79 -5.06 -10.31
CA LEU A 274 -14.71 -6.52 -10.39
C LEU A 274 -13.79 -7.01 -11.51
N ALA A 275 -13.76 -6.31 -12.64
CA ALA A 275 -12.87 -6.63 -13.75
C ALA A 275 -11.40 -6.45 -13.38
N MET A 276 -11.05 -5.37 -12.67
CA MET A 276 -9.69 -5.15 -12.16
C MET A 276 -9.27 -6.24 -11.18
N LEU A 277 -10.14 -6.58 -10.22
CA LEU A 277 -9.87 -7.65 -9.26
C LEU A 277 -9.74 -9.01 -9.95
N GLY A 278 -10.68 -9.35 -10.81
CA GLY A 278 -10.67 -10.62 -11.55
C GLY A 278 -9.43 -10.77 -12.41
N SER A 279 -9.04 -9.71 -13.14
CA SER A 279 -7.82 -9.72 -13.95
C SER A 279 -6.57 -9.84 -13.08
N THR A 280 -6.49 -9.15 -11.95
CA THR A 280 -5.37 -9.25 -11.02
C THR A 280 -5.20 -10.67 -10.51
N VAL A 281 -6.28 -11.34 -10.10
CA VAL A 281 -6.24 -12.73 -9.62
C VAL A 281 -5.88 -13.70 -10.73
N VAL A 282 -6.50 -13.60 -11.89
CA VAL A 282 -6.24 -14.51 -13.03
C VAL A 282 -4.78 -14.36 -13.50
N PHE A 283 -4.33 -13.13 -13.69
CA PHE A 283 -2.99 -12.87 -14.17
C PHE A 283 -1.88 -13.13 -13.15
N PHE A 284 -2.19 -13.21 -11.87
CA PHE A 284 -1.26 -13.73 -10.88
C PHE A 284 -0.77 -15.13 -11.26
N PHE A 285 -1.67 -16.03 -11.67
CA PHE A 285 -1.30 -17.38 -12.13
C PHE A 285 -0.62 -17.38 -13.49
N VAL A 286 -1.03 -16.50 -14.40
CA VAL A 286 -0.38 -16.35 -15.72
C VAL A 286 1.06 -15.89 -15.54
N TRP A 287 1.31 -14.91 -14.66
CA TRP A 287 2.67 -14.46 -14.35
C TRP A 287 3.52 -15.52 -13.68
N LEU A 288 2.95 -16.34 -12.79
CA LEU A 288 3.69 -17.48 -12.21
C LEU A 288 4.19 -18.44 -13.30
N ALA A 289 3.35 -18.75 -14.30
CA ALA A 289 3.75 -19.56 -15.45
C ALA A 289 4.80 -18.84 -16.33
N GLY A 290 4.62 -17.53 -16.55
CA GLY A 290 5.57 -16.69 -17.28
C GLY A 290 6.96 -16.64 -16.63
N ILE A 291 7.00 -16.47 -15.32
CA ILE A 291 8.23 -16.42 -14.52
C ILE A 291 8.99 -17.73 -14.60
N ARG A 292 8.30 -18.88 -14.52
CA ARG A 292 8.92 -20.21 -14.68
C ARG A 292 9.55 -20.41 -16.06
N ARG A 293 8.99 -19.79 -17.10
CA ARG A 293 9.45 -19.97 -18.49
C ARG A 293 10.49 -18.93 -18.92
N PHE A 294 10.34 -17.68 -18.53
CA PHE A 294 11.10 -16.53 -19.04
C PHE A 294 11.97 -15.83 -17.99
N GLY A 295 11.85 -16.22 -16.70
CA GLY A 295 12.50 -15.57 -15.56
C GLY A 295 11.71 -14.40 -15.00
N LYS A 296 12.09 -13.97 -13.78
CA LYS A 296 11.45 -12.88 -13.02
C LYS A 296 11.66 -11.53 -13.69
N LYS A 297 12.91 -11.26 -14.12
CA LYS A 297 13.33 -9.98 -14.73
C LYS A 297 12.54 -9.66 -15.99
N LYS A 298 12.48 -10.60 -16.94
CA LYS A 298 11.76 -10.40 -18.22
C LYS A 298 10.26 -10.22 -17.98
N SER A 299 9.67 -11.06 -17.12
CA SER A 299 8.25 -10.97 -16.78
C SER A 299 7.88 -9.62 -16.17
N LEU A 300 8.71 -9.10 -15.23
CA LEU A 300 8.48 -7.79 -14.62
C LEU A 300 8.62 -6.64 -15.63
N ILE A 301 9.63 -6.69 -16.53
CA ILE A 301 9.78 -5.68 -17.58
C ILE A 301 8.54 -5.64 -18.49
N VAL A 302 7.97 -6.80 -18.84
CA VAL A 302 6.73 -6.85 -19.65
C VAL A 302 5.55 -6.22 -18.92
N GLY A 303 5.37 -6.49 -17.61
CA GLY A 303 4.33 -5.85 -16.81
C GLY A 303 4.49 -4.34 -16.68
N LEU A 304 5.73 -3.86 -16.45
CA LEU A 304 6.05 -2.43 -16.42
C LEU A 304 5.79 -1.76 -17.80
N ALA A 305 6.18 -2.41 -18.89
CA ALA A 305 5.95 -1.91 -20.24
C ALA A 305 4.46 -1.84 -20.57
N LEU A 306 3.66 -2.84 -20.14
CA LEU A 306 2.21 -2.81 -20.30
C LEU A 306 1.61 -1.57 -19.60
N LEU A 307 1.95 -1.35 -18.34
CA LEU A 307 1.44 -0.17 -17.60
C LEU A 307 1.94 1.14 -18.22
N ALA A 308 3.20 1.20 -18.66
CA ALA A 308 3.76 2.39 -19.32
C ALA A 308 3.07 2.73 -20.64
N VAL A 309 2.45 1.76 -21.32
CA VAL A 309 1.63 1.99 -22.53
C VAL A 309 0.17 2.30 -22.17
N VAL A 310 -0.38 1.65 -21.14
CA VAL A 310 -1.80 1.78 -20.77
C VAL A 310 -2.07 3.13 -20.09
N LEU A 311 -1.21 3.58 -19.17
CA LEU A 311 -1.45 4.83 -18.44
C LEU A 311 -1.51 6.08 -19.33
N PRO A 312 -0.68 6.27 -20.38
CA PRO A 312 -0.82 7.39 -21.31
C PRO A 312 -2.13 7.45 -22.09
N LEU A 313 -2.95 6.42 -22.05
CA LEU A 313 -4.26 6.41 -22.71
C LEU A 313 -5.34 7.19 -21.93
N THR A 314 -5.10 7.53 -20.65
CA THR A 314 -6.09 8.18 -19.78
C THR A 314 -6.75 9.43 -20.37
N PRO A 315 -6.07 10.35 -21.10
CA PRO A 315 -6.72 11.52 -21.69
C PRO A 315 -7.75 11.18 -22.78
N PHE A 316 -7.56 10.05 -23.45
CA PHE A 316 -8.39 9.64 -24.58
C PHE A 316 -9.63 8.83 -24.17
N LEU A 317 -9.63 8.28 -22.94
CA LEU A 317 -10.70 7.37 -22.51
C LEU A 317 -12.05 8.03 -22.40
N ARG A 318 -12.11 9.34 -22.11
CA ARG A 318 -13.38 10.09 -22.11
C ARG A 318 -14.02 10.15 -23.50
N GLY A 319 -13.21 10.42 -24.53
CA GLY A 319 -13.69 10.43 -25.92
C GLY A 319 -14.10 9.04 -26.41
N LEU A 320 -13.31 8.02 -26.08
CA LEU A 320 -13.64 6.63 -26.39
C LEU A 320 -14.92 6.18 -25.67
N GLY A 321 -15.12 6.59 -24.40
CA GLY A 321 -16.33 6.30 -23.63
C GLY A 321 -17.58 6.84 -24.28
N GLY A 322 -17.51 8.04 -24.85
CA GLY A 322 -18.62 8.63 -25.62
C GLY A 322 -18.95 7.86 -26.90
N ALA A 323 -17.96 7.19 -27.51
CA ALA A 323 -18.15 6.43 -28.76
C ALA A 323 -18.61 4.98 -28.54
N VAL A 324 -18.08 4.29 -27.51
CA VAL A 324 -18.25 2.85 -27.32
C VAL A 324 -19.05 2.52 -26.04
N GLY A 325 -19.17 3.47 -25.13
CA GLY A 325 -19.79 3.31 -23.80
C GLY A 325 -18.73 3.37 -22.66
N TYR A 326 -19.00 4.22 -21.70
CA TYR A 326 -18.06 4.50 -20.59
C TYR A 326 -17.74 3.27 -19.75
N THR A 327 -18.74 2.44 -19.43
CA THR A 327 -18.54 1.21 -18.66
C THR A 327 -17.63 0.21 -19.40
N VAL A 328 -17.80 0.06 -20.73
CA VAL A 328 -16.96 -0.86 -21.52
C VAL A 328 -15.51 -0.38 -21.54
N VAL A 329 -15.29 0.91 -21.78
CA VAL A 329 -13.94 1.50 -21.78
C VAL A 329 -13.29 1.38 -20.40
N ALA A 330 -14.05 1.62 -19.32
CA ALA A 330 -13.58 1.45 -17.96
C ALA A 330 -13.17 0.00 -17.67
N VAL A 331 -14.02 -0.97 -18.01
CA VAL A 331 -13.72 -2.40 -17.82
C VAL A 331 -12.42 -2.78 -18.54
N LEU A 332 -12.27 -2.40 -19.82
CA LEU A 332 -11.07 -2.72 -20.59
C LEU A 332 -9.81 -2.07 -19.98
N PHE A 333 -9.89 -0.79 -19.60
CA PHE A 333 -8.78 -0.09 -18.96
C PHE A 333 -8.38 -0.73 -17.64
N PHE A 334 -9.33 -1.02 -16.76
CA PHE A 334 -9.03 -1.61 -15.45
C PHE A 334 -8.60 -3.07 -15.53
N VAL A 335 -9.01 -3.83 -16.53
CA VAL A 335 -8.43 -5.16 -16.81
C VAL A 335 -6.94 -5.02 -17.12
N LEU A 336 -6.56 -4.11 -18.01
CA LEU A 336 -5.15 -3.91 -18.38
C LEU A 336 -4.31 -3.40 -17.19
N VAL A 337 -4.85 -2.50 -16.39
CA VAL A 337 -4.22 -2.04 -15.14
C VAL A 337 -4.03 -3.20 -14.16
N GLY A 338 -5.05 -4.03 -13.95
CA GLY A 338 -4.99 -5.20 -13.06
C GLY A 338 -3.95 -6.22 -13.51
N ILE A 339 -3.80 -6.45 -14.82
CA ILE A 339 -2.74 -7.31 -15.40
C ILE A 339 -1.35 -6.79 -15.03
N GLY A 340 -1.11 -5.49 -15.24
CA GLY A 340 0.20 -4.91 -14.95
C GLY A 340 0.50 -4.81 -13.45
N MET A 341 -0.54 -4.65 -12.61
CA MET A 341 -0.37 -4.57 -11.15
C MET A 341 -0.12 -5.94 -10.52
N SER A 342 -0.69 -7.01 -11.05
CA SER A 342 -0.58 -8.36 -10.47
C SER A 342 0.88 -8.83 -10.37
N ILE A 343 1.75 -8.48 -11.32
CA ILE A 343 3.18 -8.84 -11.24
C ILE A 343 3.94 -8.04 -10.17
N TYR A 344 3.54 -6.79 -9.92
CA TYR A 344 4.11 -6.00 -8.82
C TYR A 344 3.88 -6.67 -7.47
N TYR A 345 2.63 -7.05 -7.18
CA TYR A 345 2.30 -7.76 -5.94
C TYR A 345 3.08 -9.06 -5.79
N LEU A 346 3.24 -9.81 -6.88
CA LEU A 346 3.99 -11.06 -6.87
C LEU A 346 5.48 -10.85 -6.58
N MET A 347 6.12 -9.86 -7.22
CA MET A 347 7.56 -9.63 -7.10
C MET A 347 8.00 -8.92 -5.82
N SER A 348 7.12 -8.15 -5.21
CA SER A 348 7.45 -7.32 -4.04
C SER A 348 7.98 -8.10 -2.84
N TYR A 349 7.58 -9.36 -2.69
CA TYR A 349 8.05 -10.24 -1.61
C TYR A 349 9.10 -11.25 -2.06
N VAL A 350 9.03 -11.71 -3.32
CA VAL A 350 9.93 -12.75 -3.84
C VAL A 350 11.35 -12.23 -3.99
N VAL A 351 11.53 -11.08 -4.64
CA VAL A 351 12.88 -10.57 -4.94
C VAL A 351 13.69 -10.18 -3.68
N PRO A 352 13.13 -9.52 -2.66
CA PRO A 352 13.87 -9.29 -1.41
C PRO A 352 14.29 -10.59 -0.70
N ALA A 353 13.48 -11.65 -0.79
CA ALA A 353 13.82 -12.94 -0.22
C ALA A 353 14.99 -13.59 -0.99
N ASP A 354 14.99 -13.52 -2.32
CA ASP A 354 16.08 -14.03 -3.15
C ASP A 354 17.40 -13.28 -2.88
N ILE A 355 17.34 -11.94 -2.78
CA ILE A 355 18.53 -11.13 -2.44
C ILE A 355 19.08 -11.53 -1.07
N ALA A 356 18.20 -11.76 -0.10
CA ALA A 356 18.61 -12.21 1.23
C ALA A 356 19.26 -13.60 1.20
N GLN A 357 18.75 -14.52 0.40
CA GLN A 357 19.30 -15.86 0.23
C GLN A 357 20.66 -15.83 -0.47
N VAL A 358 20.84 -15.01 -1.50
CA VAL A 358 22.15 -14.81 -2.14
C VAL A 358 23.17 -14.26 -1.13
N ASP A 359 22.79 -13.26 -0.34
CA ASP A 359 23.65 -12.69 0.69
C ASP A 359 24.04 -13.73 1.75
N GLU A 360 23.11 -14.60 2.16
CA GLU A 360 23.35 -15.69 3.10
C GLU A 360 24.33 -16.74 2.55
N ILE A 361 24.21 -17.13 1.28
CA ILE A 361 25.13 -18.06 0.62
C ILE A 361 26.54 -17.46 0.57
N VAL A 362 26.67 -16.18 0.23
CA VAL A 362 27.97 -15.50 0.07
C VAL A 362 28.62 -15.19 1.42
N THR A 363 27.86 -14.68 2.39
CA THR A 363 28.42 -14.20 3.68
C THR A 363 28.38 -15.25 4.79
N GLY A 364 27.52 -16.28 4.66
CA GLY A 364 27.24 -17.26 5.71
C GLY A 364 26.38 -16.73 6.85
N GLU A 365 25.83 -15.52 6.76
CA GLU A 365 24.99 -14.89 7.76
C GLU A 365 23.56 -14.69 7.25
N SER A 366 22.55 -15.16 7.99
CA SER A 366 21.16 -14.92 7.64
C SER A 366 20.75 -13.48 7.99
N ARG A 367 20.51 -12.66 6.96
CA ARG A 367 20.17 -11.24 7.06
C ARG A 367 18.81 -10.89 6.44
N ALA A 368 17.94 -11.89 6.26
CA ALA A 368 16.64 -11.70 5.60
C ALA A 368 15.77 -10.59 6.25
N GLY A 369 15.82 -10.47 7.58
CA GLY A 369 15.10 -9.43 8.32
C GLY A 369 15.54 -8.01 7.96
N ILE A 370 16.82 -7.80 7.62
CA ILE A 370 17.36 -6.49 7.21
C ILE A 370 16.75 -6.06 5.89
N TYR A 371 16.79 -6.93 4.89
CA TYR A 371 16.31 -6.63 3.54
C TYR A 371 14.80 -6.42 3.49
N THR A 372 14.04 -7.27 4.19
CA THR A 372 12.57 -7.16 4.23
C THR A 372 12.07 -6.01 5.10
N GLY A 373 12.79 -5.68 6.18
CA GLY A 373 12.41 -4.60 7.10
C GLY A 373 12.78 -3.20 6.59
N PHE A 374 13.97 -3.03 6.01
CA PHE A 374 14.46 -1.73 5.59
C PHE A 374 13.77 -1.19 4.32
N ILE A 375 13.34 -2.06 3.40
CA ILE A 375 12.75 -1.64 2.11
C ILE A 375 11.54 -0.70 2.28
N GLY A 376 10.81 -0.82 3.38
CA GLY A 376 9.63 0.01 3.66
C GLY A 376 9.94 1.51 3.77
N VAL A 377 11.12 1.88 4.30
CA VAL A 377 11.50 3.30 4.47
C VAL A 377 11.65 4.01 3.12
N PRO A 378 12.53 3.57 2.20
CA PRO A 378 12.66 4.23 0.91
C PRO A 378 11.37 4.14 0.07
N LEU A 379 10.60 3.06 0.12
CA LEU A 379 9.31 2.96 -0.56
C LEU A 379 8.35 4.07 -0.12
N ASN A 380 8.23 4.32 1.18
CA ASN A 380 7.37 5.38 1.69
C ASN A 380 7.89 6.79 1.29
N LEU A 381 9.19 6.99 1.12
CA LEU A 381 9.75 8.25 0.60
C LEU A 381 9.38 8.46 -0.88
N PHE A 382 9.43 7.41 -1.71
CA PHE A 382 8.95 7.49 -3.09
C PHE A 382 7.45 7.80 -3.15
N GLN A 383 6.64 7.19 -2.29
CA GLN A 383 5.21 7.48 -2.19
C GLN A 383 4.94 8.91 -1.74
N ALA A 384 5.70 9.41 -0.77
CA ALA A 384 5.63 10.82 -0.34
C ALA A 384 5.94 11.78 -1.49
N ALA A 385 7.02 11.55 -2.23
CA ALA A 385 7.38 12.37 -3.37
C ALA A 385 6.31 12.33 -4.47
N SER A 386 5.71 11.15 -4.72
CA SER A 386 4.62 10.99 -5.67
C SER A 386 3.39 11.82 -5.30
N THR A 387 3.00 11.84 -4.04
CA THR A 387 1.81 12.58 -3.60
C THR A 387 1.99 14.09 -3.67
N VAL A 388 3.21 14.59 -3.41
CA VAL A 388 3.53 16.02 -3.62
C VAL A 388 3.44 16.38 -5.10
N LEU A 389 4.06 15.56 -5.98
CA LEU A 389 3.98 15.80 -7.42
C LEU A 389 2.54 15.76 -7.92
N LEU A 390 1.76 14.78 -7.45
CA LEU A 390 0.36 14.65 -7.82
C LEU A 390 -0.46 15.84 -7.35
N GLY A 391 -0.30 16.27 -6.10
CA GLY A 391 -0.98 17.45 -5.57
C GLY A 391 -0.63 18.73 -6.33
N ALA A 392 0.66 18.94 -6.62
CA ALA A 392 1.11 20.06 -7.43
C ALA A 392 0.52 20.02 -8.86
N PHE A 393 0.50 18.84 -9.46
CA PHE A 393 -0.05 18.65 -10.81
C PHE A 393 -1.57 18.92 -10.85
N MET A 394 -2.32 18.47 -9.86
CA MET A 394 -3.75 18.74 -9.74
C MET A 394 -4.02 20.23 -9.50
N GLU A 395 -3.25 20.90 -8.65
CA GLU A 395 -3.39 22.33 -8.40
C GLU A 395 -3.09 23.16 -9.66
N ILE A 396 -2.05 22.82 -10.43
CA ILE A 396 -1.75 23.44 -11.71
C ILE A 396 -2.95 23.29 -12.67
N SER A 397 -3.61 22.13 -12.69
CA SER A 397 -4.82 21.91 -13.48
C SER A 397 -5.91 22.92 -13.12
N VAL A 398 -6.18 23.09 -11.82
CA VAL A 398 -7.20 24.05 -11.35
C VAL A 398 -6.82 25.48 -11.70
N ILE A 399 -5.58 25.88 -11.49
CA ILE A 399 -5.10 27.24 -11.84
C ILE A 399 -5.20 27.53 -13.33
N MET A 400 -4.86 26.54 -14.19
CA MET A 400 -4.83 26.74 -15.65
C MET A 400 -6.20 26.65 -16.30
N THR A 401 -7.09 25.79 -15.81
CA THR A 401 -8.35 25.45 -16.49
C THR A 401 -9.61 25.77 -15.68
N GLY A 402 -9.45 26.16 -14.42
CA GLY A 402 -10.54 26.36 -13.47
C GLY A 402 -11.18 25.06 -12.93
N THR A 403 -10.64 23.88 -13.32
CA THR A 403 -11.18 22.59 -12.91
C THR A 403 -10.07 21.55 -12.70
N GLU A 404 -10.34 20.55 -11.87
CA GLU A 404 -9.46 19.38 -11.71
C GLU A 404 -9.48 18.40 -12.89
N LEU A 405 -10.43 18.54 -13.82
CA LEU A 405 -10.67 17.56 -14.89
C LEU A 405 -9.44 17.33 -15.78
N TRP A 406 -8.70 18.40 -16.11
CA TRP A 406 -7.48 18.25 -16.90
C TRP A 406 -6.43 17.40 -16.16
N GLY A 407 -6.23 17.65 -14.89
CA GLY A 407 -5.33 16.84 -14.03
C GLY A 407 -5.77 15.39 -13.95
N LEU A 408 -7.08 15.14 -13.78
CA LEU A 408 -7.67 13.80 -13.79
C LEU A 408 -7.53 13.06 -15.14
N MET A 409 -7.43 13.77 -16.24
CA MET A 409 -7.20 13.17 -17.57
C MET A 409 -5.70 12.89 -17.82
N TRP A 410 -4.81 13.82 -17.44
CA TRP A 410 -3.40 13.81 -17.85
C TRP A 410 -2.43 13.22 -16.83
N TRP A 411 -2.88 12.77 -15.66
CA TRP A 411 -1.98 12.15 -14.68
C TRP A 411 -1.27 10.91 -15.24
N GLY A 412 -1.95 10.11 -16.05
CA GLY A 412 -1.37 8.89 -16.62
C GLY A 412 -0.11 9.14 -17.44
N PRO A 413 -0.15 10.05 -18.46
CA PRO A 413 1.05 10.44 -19.20
C PRO A 413 2.17 11.03 -18.33
N VAL A 414 1.84 11.76 -17.25
CA VAL A 414 2.84 12.36 -16.34
C VAL A 414 3.56 11.29 -15.50
N PHE A 415 2.83 10.26 -15.06
CA PHE A 415 3.40 9.24 -14.17
C PHE A 415 3.95 8.00 -14.90
N ALA A 416 3.54 7.73 -16.14
CA ALA A 416 4.04 6.59 -16.92
C ALA A 416 5.56 6.59 -17.15
N PRO A 417 6.26 7.72 -17.36
CA PRO A 417 7.72 7.73 -17.54
C PRO A 417 8.49 7.14 -16.36
N PHE A 418 7.97 7.21 -15.13
CA PHE A 418 8.61 6.61 -13.96
C PHE A 418 8.65 5.09 -14.01
N LEU A 419 7.69 4.45 -14.70
CA LEU A 419 7.73 3.00 -15.00
C LEU A 419 8.84 2.65 -15.98
N LEU A 420 9.12 3.52 -16.93
CA LEU A 420 10.25 3.32 -17.86
C LEU A 420 11.58 3.46 -17.13
N ILE A 421 11.70 4.42 -16.19
CA ILE A 421 12.89 4.56 -15.32
C ILE A 421 13.06 3.28 -14.49
N ALA A 422 11.98 2.75 -13.88
CA ALA A 422 12.02 1.49 -13.15
C ALA A 422 12.49 0.32 -14.04
N ALA A 423 11.98 0.22 -15.26
CA ALA A 423 12.39 -0.81 -16.21
C ALA A 423 13.85 -0.67 -16.66
N LEU A 424 14.36 0.57 -16.80
CA LEU A 424 15.75 0.83 -17.14
C LEU A 424 16.69 0.42 -16.00
N ILE A 425 16.36 0.76 -14.75
CA ILE A 425 17.14 0.35 -13.58
C ILE A 425 17.16 -1.17 -13.46
N LEU A 426 16.00 -1.81 -13.66
CA LEU A 426 15.85 -3.26 -13.59
C LEU A 426 16.75 -3.99 -14.60
N ARG A 427 17.03 -3.40 -15.76
CA ARG A 427 17.96 -4.00 -16.74
C ARG A 427 19.38 -4.18 -16.21
N HIS A 428 19.81 -3.34 -15.26
CA HIS A 428 21.18 -3.30 -14.75
C HIS A 428 21.40 -4.11 -13.47
N ILE A 429 20.34 -4.70 -12.91
CA ILE A 429 20.42 -5.56 -11.73
C ILE A 429 20.05 -6.99 -12.10
N ASP A 430 20.63 -7.95 -11.40
CA ASP A 430 20.27 -9.35 -11.52
C ASP A 430 19.32 -9.76 -10.40
N ILE A 431 18.11 -10.18 -10.78
CA ILE A 431 17.06 -10.67 -9.87
C ILE A 431 16.66 -12.12 -10.15
N ASP A 432 17.39 -12.78 -11.07
CA ASP A 432 17.23 -14.20 -11.39
C ASP A 432 18.51 -14.97 -11.02
N PRO A 433 18.92 -15.04 -9.72
CA PRO A 433 20.17 -15.67 -9.32
C PRO A 433 20.16 -17.18 -9.58
N ASP A 434 21.33 -17.71 -10.00
CA ASP A 434 21.60 -19.13 -10.06
C ASP A 434 22.07 -19.62 -8.68
N PHE A 435 21.15 -20.13 -7.86
CA PHE A 435 21.46 -20.60 -6.49
C PHE A 435 22.38 -21.82 -6.49
N GLU A 436 22.21 -22.77 -7.44
CA GLU A 436 23.01 -23.99 -7.52
C GLU A 436 24.47 -23.67 -7.88
N GLY A 437 24.67 -22.77 -8.84
CA GLY A 437 26.00 -22.29 -9.20
C GLY A 437 26.70 -21.53 -8.07
N LEU A 438 25.97 -20.70 -7.31
CA LEU A 438 26.50 -19.97 -6.15
C LEU A 438 26.91 -20.93 -5.02
N GLU A 439 26.07 -21.92 -4.67
CA GLU A 439 26.38 -22.87 -3.62
C GLU A 439 27.60 -23.76 -3.96
N SER A 440 27.74 -24.19 -5.22
CA SER A 440 28.88 -24.99 -5.67
C SER A 440 30.18 -24.19 -5.63
N GLY A 441 30.17 -22.96 -6.14
CA GLY A 441 31.34 -22.07 -6.10
C GLY A 441 31.81 -21.71 -4.69
N CYS A 442 30.87 -21.47 -3.75
CA CYS A 442 31.22 -21.22 -2.34
C CYS A 442 31.78 -22.44 -1.60
N LYS A 443 31.41 -23.67 -2.01
CA LYS A 443 31.97 -24.91 -1.46
C LYS A 443 33.39 -25.15 -1.93
N GLU A 444 33.70 -24.87 -3.18
CA GLU A 444 35.06 -24.99 -3.75
C GLU A 444 36.04 -24.04 -3.05
N VAL A 445 35.66 -22.77 -2.86
CA VAL A 445 36.51 -21.75 -2.19
C VAL A 445 36.75 -22.08 -0.71
N LYS A 446 35.83 -22.77 -0.03
CA LYS A 446 36.02 -23.19 1.39
C LYS A 446 36.81 -24.49 1.56
N SER A 447 37.06 -25.23 0.45
CA SER A 447 37.85 -26.45 0.43
C SER A 447 39.32 -26.25 0.06
N GLU A 448 39.69 -25.06 -0.45
CA GLU A 448 41.07 -24.58 -0.62
C GLU A 448 41.54 -23.81 0.62
#